data_1e77c39c9a3a54113c2a3a0af88bce1e
#
_entry.id   1e77c39c9a3a54113c2a3a0af88bce1e
#
_cell.length_a   1.000
_cell.length_b   1.000
_cell.length_c   1.000
_cell.angle_alpha   90.00
_cell.angle_beta   90.00
_cell.angle_gamma   90.00
#
_symmetry.space_group_name_H-M   'P 1'
#
loop_
_entity.id
_entity.type
_entity.pdbx_description
1 polymer ?
#
loop_
_entity_poly.entity_id
_entity_poly.type
_entity_poly.pdbx_seq_one_letter_code
_entity_poly.pdbx_strand_id
1 'polypeptide(L)'
;ICGNYCPTLEDIDESHKTLVKGDVVKVDLGVQVHGFAAVVAHTVVCGEDVVEGKKADVILAAYNSVHAGLRLLNVSKNTNDDVTNAIKTVTDTYKVNPLEGVLSHKMRKDIIDGFETIICKKTNEQKVDIRKFEHGDVFGLDVIVSTGEGKPKEAQLKTTIYKRALETTYKLKNDSSRKLLSVVEHNFYNFPFSMNSFDNENNVKTTKSIDNLKTVAKVGLNECVNHELFYSHPVLTEKKGDIVAHFKYTVAVRNEGPFIIAGGLVDTTKIKSEFTIQDEAIKTLLAQNIDEYLPNS
;
A
#
# COMPACT_ATOMS: atom_id res chain seq x y z
N ILE A 1 -1.43 -11.69 -7.07
CA ILE A 1 -1.90 -10.28 -7.01
C ILE A 1 -0.89 -9.47 -6.21
N CYS A 2 -0.50 -8.33 -6.74
CA CYS A 2 0.45 -7.42 -6.10
C CYS A 2 -0.24 -6.32 -5.28
N GLY A 3 -1.36 -5.80 -5.76
CA GLY A 3 -2.10 -4.73 -5.08
C GLY A 3 -3.41 -4.39 -5.75
N ASN A 4 -4.15 -3.46 -5.13
CA ASN A 4 -5.39 -2.85 -5.62
C ASN A 4 -6.56 -3.84 -5.82
N TYR A 5 -6.51 -5.01 -5.19
CA TYR A 5 -7.58 -6.00 -5.28
C TYR A 5 -8.59 -5.78 -4.15
N CYS A 6 -9.76 -5.28 -4.51
CA CYS A 6 -10.89 -5.11 -3.62
C CYS A 6 -12.16 -5.54 -4.38
N PRO A 7 -12.50 -6.84 -4.42
CA PRO A 7 -13.64 -7.34 -5.19
C PRO A 7 -14.94 -6.77 -4.61
N THR A 8 -15.93 -6.52 -5.47
CA THR A 8 -17.28 -6.15 -5.04
C THR A 8 -18.01 -7.38 -4.49
N LEU A 9 -19.08 -7.16 -3.72
CA LEU A 9 -19.91 -8.27 -3.23
C LEU A 9 -20.50 -9.10 -4.38
N GLU A 10 -20.77 -8.49 -5.53
CA GLU A 10 -21.23 -9.20 -6.74
C GLU A 10 -20.12 -10.08 -7.34
N ASP A 11 -18.89 -9.56 -7.38
CA ASP A 11 -17.74 -10.33 -7.89
C ASP A 11 -17.42 -11.50 -6.96
N ILE A 12 -17.78 -11.36 -5.69
CA ILE A 12 -17.66 -12.42 -4.69
C ILE A 12 -18.54 -13.63 -5.04
N ASP A 13 -19.76 -13.46 -5.53
CA ASP A 13 -20.68 -14.57 -5.86
C ASP A 13 -20.27 -15.35 -7.12
N GLU A 14 -19.55 -14.73 -8.06
CA GLU A 14 -19.18 -15.36 -9.34
C GLU A 14 -17.79 -16.01 -9.36
N SER A 15 -16.85 -15.56 -8.53
CA SER A 15 -15.44 -15.96 -8.62
C SER A 15 -14.79 -16.32 -7.28
N HIS A 16 -15.56 -16.76 -6.30
CA HIS A 16 -15.04 -17.01 -4.94
C HIS A 16 -13.86 -17.94 -4.93
N LYS A 17 -12.70 -17.38 -4.60
CA LYS A 17 -11.61 -18.14 -4.00
C LYS A 17 -11.77 -18.11 -2.49
N THR A 18 -12.28 -19.19 -1.94
CA THR A 18 -12.15 -19.45 -0.50
C THR A 18 -10.68 -19.60 -0.18
N LEU A 19 -10.21 -18.93 0.88
CA LEU A 19 -8.85 -19.11 1.36
C LEU A 19 -8.66 -20.57 1.81
N VAL A 20 -7.57 -21.15 1.35
CA VAL A 20 -7.18 -22.51 1.74
C VAL A 20 -5.84 -22.48 2.47
N LYS A 21 -5.56 -23.55 3.21
CA LYS A 21 -4.27 -23.70 3.89
C LYS A 21 -3.11 -23.51 2.89
N GLY A 22 -2.17 -22.67 3.25
CA GLY A 22 -1.00 -22.36 2.44
C GLY A 22 -1.16 -21.14 1.52
N ASP A 23 -2.33 -20.53 1.41
CA ASP A 23 -2.48 -19.28 0.65
C ASP A 23 -1.71 -18.15 1.31
N VAL A 24 -0.98 -17.38 0.50
CA VAL A 24 -0.30 -16.15 0.92
C VAL A 24 -1.28 -14.99 0.75
N VAL A 25 -1.69 -14.43 1.87
CA VAL A 25 -2.71 -13.37 1.95
C VAL A 25 -2.05 -12.04 2.31
N LYS A 26 -2.30 -11.02 1.53
CA LYS A 26 -1.91 -9.63 1.82
C LYS A 26 -3.14 -8.87 2.27
N VAL A 27 -3.04 -8.22 3.41
CA VAL A 27 -4.07 -7.34 3.94
C VAL A 27 -3.51 -5.92 3.92
N ASP A 28 -4.14 -5.03 3.18
CA ASP A 28 -3.79 -3.61 3.08
C ASP A 28 -4.95 -2.78 3.61
N LEU A 29 -4.68 -1.95 4.61
CA LEU A 29 -5.68 -1.17 5.33
C LEU A 29 -5.25 0.29 5.40
N GLY A 30 -6.23 1.17 5.27
CA GLY A 30 -6.06 2.60 5.50
C GLY A 30 -7.23 3.16 6.31
N VAL A 31 -6.90 4.03 7.25
CA VAL A 31 -7.88 4.77 8.05
C VAL A 31 -7.51 6.25 8.03
N GLN A 32 -8.49 7.13 8.01
CA GLN A 32 -8.26 8.56 8.16
C GLN A 32 -9.14 9.17 9.25
N VAL A 33 -8.58 10.10 10.01
CA VAL A 33 -9.29 10.88 11.03
C VAL A 33 -8.95 12.35 10.84
N HIS A 34 -9.96 13.17 10.56
CA HIS A 34 -9.80 14.60 10.30
C HIS A 34 -8.75 14.95 9.22
N GLY A 35 -8.62 14.09 8.20
CA GLY A 35 -7.66 14.26 7.11
C GLY A 35 -6.27 13.68 7.37
N PHE A 36 -5.98 13.18 8.57
CA PHE A 36 -4.73 12.47 8.85
C PHE A 36 -4.93 10.97 8.64
N ALA A 37 -4.11 10.39 7.77
CA ALA A 37 -4.18 8.99 7.41
C ALA A 37 -3.15 8.15 8.16
N ALA A 38 -3.54 6.92 8.49
CA ALA A 38 -2.65 5.84 8.85
C ALA A 38 -2.88 4.68 7.86
N VAL A 39 -1.81 4.15 7.31
CA VAL A 39 -1.82 3.06 6.32
C VAL A 39 -0.91 1.94 6.79
N VAL A 40 -1.39 0.71 6.65
CA VAL A 40 -0.64 -0.49 7.03
C VAL A 40 -0.90 -1.61 6.03
N ALA A 41 0.11 -2.45 5.79
CA ALA A 41 -0.09 -3.70 5.08
C ALA A 41 0.73 -4.82 5.71
N HIS A 42 0.16 -5.99 5.71
CA HIS A 42 0.76 -7.21 6.23
C HIS A 42 0.54 -8.40 5.31
N THR A 43 1.51 -9.31 5.31
CA THR A 43 1.41 -10.60 4.62
C THR A 43 1.39 -11.73 5.63
N VAL A 44 0.41 -12.61 5.50
CA VAL A 44 0.26 -13.81 6.33
C VAL A 44 0.08 -15.05 5.44
N VAL A 45 0.38 -16.23 5.98
CA VAL A 45 0.10 -17.52 5.30
C VAL A 45 -1.05 -18.20 6.02
N CYS A 46 -2.10 -18.52 5.27
CA CYS A 46 -3.31 -19.11 5.82
C CYS A 46 -3.05 -20.51 6.37
N GLY A 47 -3.36 -20.71 7.65
CA GLY A 47 -3.39 -22.04 8.30
C GLY A 47 -2.05 -22.78 8.38
N GLU A 48 -0.92 -22.12 8.16
CA GLU A 48 0.43 -22.70 8.36
C GLU A 48 1.02 -22.19 9.68
N ASP A 49 1.40 -23.12 10.57
CA ASP A 49 2.07 -22.79 11.83
C ASP A 49 3.56 -22.43 11.61
N VAL A 50 4.19 -23.04 10.61
CA VAL A 50 5.57 -22.75 10.18
C VAL A 50 5.58 -22.56 8.68
N VAL A 51 6.17 -21.46 8.23
CA VAL A 51 6.30 -21.08 6.82
C VAL A 51 7.74 -21.37 6.37
N GLU A 52 7.89 -22.09 5.26
CA GLU A 52 9.21 -22.46 4.72
C GLU A 52 9.32 -22.20 3.21
N GLY A 53 10.53 -22.32 2.66
CA GLY A 53 10.84 -22.19 1.24
C GLY A 53 10.54 -20.80 0.67
N LYS A 54 10.15 -20.72 -0.61
CA LYS A 54 9.93 -19.46 -1.32
C LYS A 54 8.95 -18.51 -0.63
N LYS A 55 7.96 -19.03 0.11
CA LYS A 55 7.04 -18.17 0.87
C LYS A 55 7.77 -17.50 2.03
N ALA A 56 8.58 -18.26 2.77
CA ALA A 56 9.41 -17.70 3.85
C ALA A 56 10.39 -16.67 3.33
N ASP A 57 11.06 -16.98 2.22
CA ASP A 57 12.07 -16.09 1.62
C ASP A 57 11.49 -14.72 1.26
N VAL A 58 10.36 -14.70 0.54
CA VAL A 58 9.74 -13.45 0.10
C VAL A 58 9.13 -12.66 1.26
N ILE A 59 8.58 -13.34 2.27
CA ILE A 59 8.00 -12.67 3.45
C ILE A 59 9.11 -12.06 4.30
N LEU A 60 10.17 -12.81 4.60
CA LEU A 60 11.31 -12.29 5.37
C LEU A 60 12.06 -11.19 4.60
N ALA A 61 12.20 -11.31 3.29
CA ALA A 61 12.78 -10.27 2.47
C ALA A 61 11.99 -8.96 2.57
N ALA A 62 10.66 -9.02 2.39
CA ALA A 62 9.81 -7.83 2.48
C ALA A 62 9.79 -7.24 3.90
N TYR A 63 9.66 -8.09 4.94
CA TYR A 63 9.68 -7.69 6.33
C TYR A 63 11.00 -7.02 6.74
N ASN A 64 12.13 -7.67 6.47
CA ASN A 64 13.44 -7.11 6.80
C ASN A 64 13.76 -5.85 5.97
N SER A 65 13.30 -5.77 4.72
CA SER A 65 13.44 -4.58 3.88
C SER A 65 12.72 -3.38 4.47
N VAL A 66 11.45 -3.54 4.84
CA VAL A 66 10.70 -2.44 5.45
C VAL A 66 11.29 -2.04 6.79
N HIS A 67 11.73 -3.00 7.62
CA HIS A 67 12.35 -2.73 8.92
C HIS A 67 13.72 -2.08 8.81
N ALA A 68 14.52 -2.40 7.79
CA ALA A 68 15.76 -1.68 7.47
C ALA A 68 15.44 -0.24 7.03
N GLY A 69 14.45 -0.07 6.14
CA GLY A 69 14.00 1.24 5.69
C GLY A 69 13.50 2.13 6.82
N LEU A 70 12.67 1.60 7.73
CA LEU A 70 12.18 2.34 8.90
C LEU A 70 13.31 2.95 9.72
N ARG A 71 14.39 2.21 9.95
CA ARG A 71 15.55 2.65 10.74
C ARG A 71 16.45 3.68 10.05
N LEU A 72 16.29 3.83 8.74
CA LEU A 72 16.98 4.85 7.96
C LEU A 72 16.24 6.19 7.90
N LEU A 73 14.99 6.27 8.37
CA LEU A 73 14.19 7.51 8.39
C LEU A 73 14.65 8.42 9.55
N ASN A 74 15.88 8.91 9.47
CA ASN A 74 16.50 9.77 10.47
C ASN A 74 16.72 11.19 9.93
N VAL A 75 16.43 12.19 10.76
CA VAL A 75 16.58 13.61 10.40
C VAL A 75 17.99 13.91 9.91
N SER A 76 18.08 14.47 8.69
CA SER A 76 19.30 14.95 8.04
C SER A 76 20.45 13.94 7.92
N LYS A 77 20.27 12.70 8.35
CA LYS A 77 21.34 11.68 8.36
C LYS A 77 21.34 10.86 7.06
N ASN A 78 20.20 10.32 6.70
CA ASN A 78 20.02 9.46 5.54
C ASN A 78 19.11 10.11 4.50
N THR A 79 19.07 9.53 3.32
CA THR A 79 18.26 9.97 2.19
C THR A 79 17.25 8.89 1.79
N ASN A 80 16.27 9.25 0.98
CA ASN A 80 15.35 8.29 0.36
C ASN A 80 16.09 7.23 -0.48
N ASP A 81 17.23 7.59 -1.07
CA ASP A 81 18.10 6.70 -1.85
C ASP A 81 18.74 5.62 -0.97
N ASP A 82 19.16 5.96 0.25
CA ASP A 82 19.72 5.00 1.22
C ASP A 82 18.68 3.93 1.60
N VAL A 83 17.41 4.32 1.73
CA VAL A 83 16.32 3.37 2.00
C VAL A 83 16.14 2.42 0.81
N THR A 84 16.13 2.93 -0.41
CA THR A 84 16.01 2.12 -1.63
C THR A 84 17.19 1.12 -1.75
N ASN A 85 18.40 1.56 -1.45
CA ASN A 85 19.60 0.70 -1.47
C ASN A 85 19.53 -0.39 -0.39
N ALA A 86 19.04 -0.08 0.81
CA ALA A 86 18.84 -1.08 1.86
C ALA A 86 17.80 -2.14 1.46
N ILE A 87 16.66 -1.72 0.86
CA ILE A 87 15.67 -2.66 0.31
C ILE A 87 16.32 -3.61 -0.70
N LYS A 88 17.13 -3.07 -1.62
CA LYS A 88 17.84 -3.89 -2.61
C LYS A 88 18.80 -4.89 -1.95
N THR A 89 19.64 -4.45 -1.02
CA THR A 89 20.61 -5.31 -0.34
C THR A 89 19.93 -6.47 0.40
N VAL A 90 18.82 -6.18 1.08
CA VAL A 90 18.01 -7.22 1.75
C VAL A 90 17.41 -8.19 0.74
N THR A 91 16.75 -7.69 -0.30
CA THR A 91 16.07 -8.55 -1.29
C THR A 91 17.07 -9.40 -2.08
N ASP A 92 18.26 -8.89 -2.40
CA ASP A 92 19.33 -9.65 -3.05
C ASP A 92 19.78 -10.85 -2.17
N THR A 93 19.81 -10.70 -0.84
CA THR A 93 20.13 -11.78 0.11
C THR A 93 19.16 -12.95 -0.02
N TYR A 94 17.87 -12.67 -0.14
CA TYR A 94 16.80 -13.69 -0.28
C TYR A 94 16.55 -14.12 -1.72
N LYS A 95 17.32 -13.62 -2.69
CA LYS A 95 17.19 -13.91 -4.13
C LYS A 95 15.78 -13.61 -4.67
N VAL A 96 15.20 -12.51 -4.23
CA VAL A 96 13.87 -12.02 -4.64
C VAL A 96 13.99 -10.58 -5.15
N ASN A 97 12.94 -10.06 -5.75
CA ASN A 97 12.96 -8.75 -6.38
C ASN A 97 11.93 -7.80 -5.76
N PRO A 98 12.32 -6.56 -5.40
CA PRO A 98 11.33 -5.53 -5.08
C PRO A 98 10.53 -5.17 -6.33
N LEU A 99 9.26 -4.79 -6.17
CA LEU A 99 8.39 -4.41 -7.27
C LEU A 99 8.72 -3.03 -7.83
N GLU A 100 8.71 -2.93 -9.15
CA GLU A 100 8.74 -1.66 -9.87
C GLU A 100 7.43 -0.89 -9.68
N GLY A 101 7.51 0.45 -9.64
CA GLY A 101 6.33 1.31 -9.53
C GLY A 101 5.78 1.49 -8.13
N VAL A 102 6.31 0.77 -7.13
CA VAL A 102 5.91 0.95 -5.73
C VAL A 102 6.62 2.15 -5.13
N LEU A 103 5.86 3.07 -4.59
CA LEU A 103 6.32 4.32 -3.98
C LEU A 103 5.83 4.43 -2.54
N SER A 104 6.74 4.73 -1.64
CA SER A 104 6.42 5.20 -0.30
C SER A 104 6.29 6.72 -0.32
N HIS A 105 5.14 7.24 0.00
CA HIS A 105 4.85 8.67 -0.10
C HIS A 105 4.95 9.37 1.25
N LYS A 106 5.46 10.60 1.23
CA LYS A 106 5.30 11.52 2.35
C LYS A 106 3.83 11.92 2.46
N MET A 107 3.28 11.73 3.63
CA MET A 107 1.87 12.01 3.93
C MET A 107 1.75 13.28 4.77
N ARG A 108 0.63 13.96 4.62
CA ARG A 108 0.23 15.10 5.45
C ARG A 108 -1.29 15.18 5.49
N LYS A 109 -1.81 16.14 6.23
CA LYS A 109 -3.27 16.33 6.29
C LYS A 109 -3.86 16.40 4.88
N ASP A 110 -4.87 15.58 4.63
CA ASP A 110 -5.62 15.46 3.37
C ASP A 110 -4.81 14.98 2.15
N ILE A 111 -3.56 14.52 2.33
CA ILE A 111 -2.69 14.05 1.25
C ILE A 111 -1.95 12.78 1.69
N ILE A 112 -2.17 11.67 0.98
CA ILE A 112 -1.47 10.39 1.21
C ILE A 112 -0.44 10.06 0.15
N ASP A 113 -0.42 10.78 -0.96
CA ASP A 113 0.41 10.58 -2.14
C ASP A 113 1.23 11.83 -2.47
N GLY A 114 1.85 12.42 -1.45
CA GLY A 114 2.73 13.57 -1.62
C GLY A 114 3.90 13.28 -2.58
N PHE A 115 4.43 14.33 -3.19
CA PHE A 115 5.47 14.24 -4.24
C PHE A 115 6.83 13.72 -3.73
N GLU A 116 7.12 13.90 -2.45
CA GLU A 116 8.34 13.37 -1.85
C GLU A 116 8.18 11.87 -1.61
N THR A 117 8.99 11.08 -2.31
CA THR A 117 8.80 9.63 -2.35
C THR A 117 10.11 8.86 -2.12
N ILE A 118 9.93 7.62 -1.68
CA ILE A 118 10.99 6.60 -1.62
C ILE A 118 10.60 5.52 -2.62
N ILE A 119 11.49 5.17 -3.54
CA ILE A 119 11.25 4.14 -4.55
C ILE A 119 11.58 2.76 -3.95
N CYS A 120 10.69 1.79 -4.12
CA CYS A 120 10.96 0.41 -3.72
C CYS A 120 12.06 -0.24 -4.60
N LYS A 121 12.04 0.04 -5.91
CA LYS A 121 13.01 -0.47 -6.89
C LYS A 121 13.43 0.62 -7.87
N LYS A 122 14.74 0.84 -8.03
CA LYS A 122 15.26 1.76 -9.05
C LYS A 122 15.06 1.20 -10.46
N THR A 123 14.55 2.05 -11.35
CA THR A 123 14.45 1.76 -12.79
C THR A 123 14.99 2.92 -13.61
N ASN A 124 15.25 2.69 -14.90
CA ASN A 124 15.68 3.78 -15.79
C ASN A 124 14.57 4.80 -16.07
N GLU A 125 13.31 4.37 -15.94
CA GLU A 125 12.12 5.16 -16.26
C GLU A 125 11.63 5.97 -15.06
N GLN A 126 11.80 5.45 -13.84
CA GLN A 126 11.34 6.09 -12.61
C GLN A 126 12.51 6.69 -11.84
N LYS A 127 12.60 8.01 -11.87
CA LYS A 127 13.61 8.78 -11.13
C LYS A 127 12.92 9.68 -10.11
N VAL A 128 13.48 9.75 -8.92
CA VAL A 128 13.07 10.68 -7.87
C VAL A 128 14.28 11.48 -7.41
N ASP A 129 14.04 12.71 -6.98
CA ASP A 129 15.08 13.55 -6.40
C ASP A 129 15.58 12.94 -5.08
N ILE A 130 16.89 12.94 -4.90
CA ILE A 130 17.51 12.51 -3.65
C ILE A 130 17.26 13.58 -2.60
N ARG A 131 16.63 13.21 -1.48
CA ARG A 131 16.25 14.11 -0.40
C ARG A 131 16.58 13.51 0.96
N LYS A 132 16.98 14.36 1.89
CA LYS A 132 17.11 14.02 3.30
C LYS A 132 15.74 14.12 3.98
N PHE A 133 15.59 13.37 5.05
CA PHE A 133 14.40 13.40 5.89
C PHE A 133 14.44 14.57 6.86
N GLU A 134 13.28 15.16 7.15
CA GLU A 134 13.12 16.29 8.04
C GLU A 134 12.27 15.91 9.26
N HIS A 135 12.46 16.64 10.35
CA HIS A 135 11.61 16.47 11.54
C HIS A 135 10.16 16.81 11.23
N GLY A 136 9.27 15.92 11.60
CA GLY A 136 7.82 16.05 11.33
C GLY A 136 7.36 15.42 10.02
N ASP A 137 8.27 14.90 9.22
CA ASP A 137 7.88 14.09 8.06
C ASP A 137 7.11 12.85 8.50
N VAL A 138 6.06 12.51 7.78
CA VAL A 138 5.31 11.27 7.96
C VAL A 138 5.28 10.53 6.63
N PHE A 139 5.73 9.28 6.64
CA PHE A 139 5.73 8.43 5.45
C PHE A 139 4.81 7.22 5.63
N GLY A 140 4.11 6.85 4.56
CA GLY A 140 3.61 5.49 4.38
C GLY A 140 4.72 4.67 3.72
N LEU A 141 5.60 4.05 4.53
CA LEU A 141 6.69 3.23 4.00
C LEU A 141 6.14 1.92 3.47
N ASP A 142 6.20 1.75 2.15
CA ASP A 142 5.54 0.69 1.39
C ASP A 142 6.58 -0.17 0.68
N VAL A 143 6.63 -1.46 1.02
CA VAL A 143 7.57 -2.41 0.44
C VAL A 143 6.82 -3.63 -0.05
N ILE A 144 6.89 -3.87 -1.36
CA ILE A 144 6.35 -5.06 -2.01
C ILE A 144 7.48 -5.81 -2.69
N VAL A 145 7.57 -7.11 -2.43
CA VAL A 145 8.63 -7.98 -2.94
C VAL A 145 8.00 -9.20 -3.61
N SER A 146 8.61 -9.64 -4.71
CA SER A 146 8.16 -10.79 -5.51
C SER A 146 9.25 -11.84 -5.68
N THR A 147 8.87 -13.10 -5.73
CA THR A 147 9.76 -14.19 -6.19
C THR A 147 10.01 -14.14 -7.70
N GLY A 148 9.21 -13.38 -8.45
CA GLY A 148 9.33 -13.13 -9.89
C GLY A 148 10.27 -11.97 -10.20
N GLU A 149 10.10 -11.38 -11.39
CA GLU A 149 10.98 -10.29 -11.88
C GLU A 149 10.75 -8.95 -11.19
N GLY A 150 9.67 -8.81 -10.41
CA GLY A 150 9.27 -7.55 -9.80
C GLY A 150 8.73 -6.54 -10.81
N LYS A 151 8.11 -7.02 -11.89
CA LYS A 151 7.50 -6.21 -12.96
C LYS A 151 6.00 -6.49 -13.03
N PRO A 152 5.21 -5.83 -12.19
CA PRO A 152 3.78 -6.06 -12.14
C PRO A 152 3.11 -5.59 -13.43
N LYS A 153 2.02 -6.28 -13.79
CA LYS A 153 1.16 -5.95 -14.94
C LYS A 153 -0.27 -5.80 -14.46
N GLU A 154 -1.05 -5.03 -15.21
CA GLU A 154 -2.48 -4.95 -14.98
C GLU A 154 -3.12 -6.32 -15.21
N ALA A 155 -3.91 -6.76 -14.24
CA ALA A 155 -4.69 -7.98 -14.35
C ALA A 155 -5.99 -7.71 -15.13
N GLN A 156 -6.50 -8.74 -15.81
CA GLN A 156 -7.84 -8.68 -16.43
C GLN A 156 -8.92 -8.87 -15.34
N LEU A 157 -8.88 -8.01 -14.34
CA LEU A 157 -9.84 -7.97 -13.24
C LEU A 157 -10.45 -6.57 -13.18
N LYS A 158 -11.68 -6.51 -12.71
CA LYS A 158 -12.40 -5.25 -12.61
C LYS A 158 -11.73 -4.30 -11.63
N THR A 159 -11.49 -3.08 -12.06
CA THR A 159 -11.03 -2.00 -11.18
C THR A 159 -12.18 -1.54 -10.31
N THR A 160 -11.95 -1.48 -9.01
CA THR A 160 -12.94 -1.10 -8.00
C THR A 160 -12.44 0.00 -7.07
N ILE A 161 -11.16 0.35 -7.14
CA ILE A 161 -10.53 1.39 -6.33
C ILE A 161 -10.24 2.61 -7.19
N TYR A 162 -10.67 3.77 -6.71
CA TYR A 162 -10.52 5.05 -7.39
C TYR A 162 -10.09 6.13 -6.40
N LYS A 163 -9.51 7.21 -6.93
CA LYS A 163 -9.16 8.41 -6.17
C LYS A 163 -9.55 9.64 -6.99
N ARG A 164 -10.04 10.67 -6.31
CA ARG A 164 -10.37 11.94 -6.97
C ARG A 164 -9.10 12.65 -7.46
N ALA A 165 -9.15 13.17 -8.69
CA ALA A 165 -8.17 14.08 -9.26
C ALA A 165 -8.55 15.52 -8.90
N LEU A 166 -7.75 16.19 -8.07
CA LEU A 166 -8.07 17.54 -7.58
C LEU A 166 -7.74 18.64 -8.59
N GLU A 167 -6.80 18.35 -9.46
CA GLU A 167 -6.31 19.27 -10.48
C GLU A 167 -7.23 19.33 -11.70
N THR A 168 -8.12 18.35 -11.86
CA THR A 168 -9.02 18.26 -13.01
C THR A 168 -10.38 18.86 -12.69
N THR A 169 -10.85 19.74 -13.57
CA THR A 169 -12.19 20.33 -13.49
C THR A 169 -12.94 20.06 -14.80
N TYR A 170 -14.12 19.47 -14.70
CA TYR A 170 -14.99 19.22 -15.85
C TYR A 170 -16.46 19.40 -15.47
N LYS A 171 -17.25 19.99 -16.39
CA LYS A 171 -18.69 20.14 -16.20
C LYS A 171 -19.43 18.87 -16.61
N LEU A 172 -19.67 18.00 -15.65
CA LEU A 172 -20.39 16.73 -15.84
C LEU A 172 -21.79 16.96 -16.43
N LYS A 173 -22.12 16.17 -17.46
CA LYS A 173 -23.41 16.21 -18.17
C LYS A 173 -24.45 15.29 -17.54
N ASN A 174 -24.01 14.12 -17.07
CA ASN A 174 -24.90 13.12 -16.48
C ASN A 174 -25.22 13.47 -15.02
N ASP A 175 -26.49 13.34 -14.63
CA ASP A 175 -26.93 13.57 -13.25
C ASP A 175 -26.31 12.57 -12.26
N SER A 176 -26.21 11.31 -12.66
CA SER A 176 -25.55 10.26 -11.84
C SER A 176 -24.08 10.58 -11.57
N SER A 177 -23.37 11.13 -12.56
CA SER A 177 -21.97 11.53 -12.41
C SER A 177 -21.82 12.71 -11.44
N ARG A 178 -22.70 13.70 -11.53
CA ARG A 178 -22.71 14.82 -10.56
C ARG A 178 -23.01 14.36 -9.14
N LYS A 179 -23.99 13.46 -8.98
CA LYS A 179 -24.33 12.87 -7.68
C LYS A 179 -23.15 12.08 -7.11
N LEU A 180 -22.54 11.21 -7.93
CA LEU A 180 -21.36 10.43 -7.52
C LEU A 180 -20.21 11.34 -7.08
N LEU A 181 -19.85 12.34 -7.88
CA LEU A 181 -18.78 13.28 -7.55
C LEU A 181 -19.06 13.98 -6.22
N SER A 182 -20.29 14.47 -6.00
CA SER A 182 -20.68 15.12 -4.75
C SER A 182 -20.57 14.18 -3.54
N VAL A 183 -20.96 12.91 -3.68
CA VAL A 183 -20.82 11.93 -2.59
C VAL A 183 -19.36 11.63 -2.30
N VAL A 184 -18.52 11.49 -3.34
CA VAL A 184 -17.07 11.27 -3.18
C VAL A 184 -16.42 12.47 -2.51
N GLU A 185 -16.73 13.68 -2.93
CA GLU A 185 -16.21 14.91 -2.31
C GLU A 185 -16.52 15.00 -0.83
N HIS A 186 -17.75 14.63 -0.46
CA HIS A 186 -18.20 14.76 0.93
C HIS A 186 -17.64 13.68 1.86
N ASN A 187 -17.49 12.44 1.37
CA ASN A 187 -17.11 11.30 2.22
C ASN A 187 -15.64 10.94 2.17
N PHE A 188 -15.03 11.07 1.00
CA PHE A 188 -13.64 10.58 0.78
C PHE A 188 -12.67 11.73 0.54
N TYR A 189 -13.18 12.90 0.12
CA TYR A 189 -12.37 14.08 -0.17
C TYR A 189 -11.23 13.76 -1.14
N ASN A 190 -9.98 13.65 -0.65
CA ASN A 190 -8.77 13.35 -1.42
C ASN A 190 -8.26 11.92 -1.21
N PHE A 191 -8.99 11.11 -0.46
CA PHE A 191 -8.57 9.74 -0.18
C PHE A 191 -9.12 8.77 -1.22
N PRO A 192 -8.43 7.64 -1.46
CA PRO A 192 -8.97 6.57 -2.27
C PRO A 192 -10.28 6.02 -1.71
N PHE A 193 -11.15 5.59 -2.59
CA PHE A 193 -12.40 4.94 -2.24
C PHE A 193 -12.61 3.68 -3.06
N SER A 194 -13.37 2.74 -2.51
CA SER A 194 -13.81 1.55 -3.22
C SER A 194 -15.26 1.69 -3.66
N MET A 195 -15.59 1.10 -4.81
CA MET A 195 -16.99 0.99 -5.27
C MET A 195 -17.87 0.24 -4.28
N ASN A 196 -17.30 -0.62 -3.42
CA ASN A 196 -18.02 -1.29 -2.34
C ASN A 196 -18.62 -0.33 -1.31
N SER A 197 -18.08 0.87 -1.19
CA SER A 197 -18.60 1.91 -0.29
C SER A 197 -20.02 2.33 -0.64
N PHE A 198 -20.46 2.10 -1.88
CA PHE A 198 -21.80 2.46 -2.37
C PHE A 198 -22.77 1.28 -2.33
N ASP A 199 -22.37 0.10 -1.89
CA ASP A 199 -23.23 -1.08 -1.78
C ASP A 199 -24.25 -0.97 -0.64
N ASN A 200 -23.95 -0.15 0.37
CA ASN A 200 -24.83 0.14 1.50
C ASN A 200 -24.88 1.65 1.74
N GLU A 201 -26.09 2.20 1.74
CA GLU A 201 -26.33 3.64 1.95
C GLU A 201 -25.81 4.15 3.32
N ASN A 202 -25.67 3.26 4.30
CA ASN A 202 -25.10 3.60 5.61
C ASN A 202 -23.58 3.82 5.57
N ASN A 203 -22.89 3.36 4.51
CA ASN A 203 -21.44 3.49 4.40
C ASN A 203 -21.01 4.91 3.98
N VAL A 204 -21.90 5.68 3.42
CA VAL A 204 -21.63 7.03 2.92
C VAL A 204 -22.71 8.00 3.36
N LYS A 205 -22.29 9.21 3.73
CA LYS A 205 -23.22 10.30 4.07
C LYS A 205 -23.62 11.03 2.79
N THR A 206 -24.91 11.22 2.59
CA THR A 206 -25.45 12.00 1.48
C THR A 206 -26.19 13.21 2.03
N THR A 207 -26.07 14.36 1.37
CA THR A 207 -26.81 15.58 1.76
C THR A 207 -28.29 15.51 1.42
N LYS A 208 -28.66 14.64 0.47
CA LYS A 208 -30.03 14.32 0.06
C LYS A 208 -30.12 12.82 -0.14
N SER A 209 -31.28 12.24 0.14
CA SER A 209 -31.53 10.83 -0.19
C SER A 209 -31.27 10.59 -1.68
N ILE A 210 -30.47 9.58 -1.99
CA ILE A 210 -30.16 9.15 -3.36
C ILE A 210 -30.70 7.73 -3.49
N ASP A 211 -31.82 7.58 -4.17
CA ASP A 211 -32.38 6.27 -4.43
C ASP A 211 -31.42 5.45 -5.31
N ASN A 212 -31.22 4.19 -4.96
CA ASN A 212 -30.32 3.28 -5.66
C ASN A 212 -28.90 3.80 -5.85
N LEU A 213 -28.27 4.27 -4.76
CA LEU A 213 -26.92 4.85 -4.74
C LEU A 213 -25.90 3.98 -5.49
N LYS A 214 -25.96 2.66 -5.32
CA LYS A 214 -25.11 1.70 -6.05
C LYS A 214 -25.23 1.85 -7.57
N THR A 215 -26.42 1.92 -8.09
CA THR A 215 -26.69 2.11 -9.53
C THR A 215 -26.21 3.49 -9.99
N VAL A 216 -26.49 4.53 -9.22
CA VAL A 216 -26.02 5.90 -9.50
C VAL A 216 -24.49 5.94 -9.56
N ALA A 217 -23.81 5.29 -8.63
CA ALA A 217 -22.35 5.23 -8.62
C ALA A 217 -21.79 4.48 -9.83
N LYS A 218 -22.36 3.33 -10.20
CA LYS A 218 -21.94 2.57 -11.39
C LYS A 218 -22.12 3.35 -12.69
N VAL A 219 -23.26 4.01 -12.87
CA VAL A 219 -23.56 4.80 -14.08
C VAL A 219 -22.69 6.06 -14.13
N GLY A 220 -22.52 6.73 -12.98
CA GLY A 220 -21.77 7.98 -12.90
C GLY A 220 -20.25 7.82 -13.06
N LEU A 221 -19.73 6.65 -12.73
CA LEU A 221 -18.30 6.37 -12.73
C LEU A 221 -17.65 6.57 -14.11
N ASN A 222 -18.28 6.09 -15.17
CA ASN A 222 -17.70 6.12 -16.51
C ASN A 222 -17.39 7.54 -16.99
N GLU A 223 -18.30 8.50 -16.79
CA GLU A 223 -18.04 9.89 -17.18
C GLU A 223 -16.94 10.51 -16.35
N CYS A 224 -16.92 10.23 -15.03
CA CYS A 224 -15.88 10.75 -14.14
C CYS A 224 -14.48 10.23 -14.50
N VAL A 225 -14.35 8.95 -14.85
CA VAL A 225 -13.07 8.35 -15.27
C VAL A 225 -12.68 8.83 -16.66
N ASN A 226 -13.58 8.87 -17.63
CA ASN A 226 -13.29 9.31 -18.99
C ASN A 226 -12.85 10.77 -19.09
N HIS A 227 -13.26 11.61 -18.15
CA HIS A 227 -12.86 13.01 -18.04
C HIS A 227 -11.82 13.26 -16.95
N GLU A 228 -11.12 12.21 -16.53
CA GLU A 228 -9.99 12.28 -15.59
C GLU A 228 -10.31 12.98 -14.25
N LEU A 229 -11.59 12.95 -13.83
CA LEU A 229 -11.98 13.40 -12.50
C LEU A 229 -11.65 12.37 -11.42
N PHE A 230 -11.53 11.10 -11.81
CA PHE A 230 -11.10 10.01 -10.95
C PHE A 230 -9.94 9.25 -11.60
N TYR A 231 -8.86 9.08 -10.84
CA TYR A 231 -7.80 8.12 -11.14
C TYR A 231 -8.26 6.72 -10.77
N SER A 232 -8.10 5.80 -11.70
CA SER A 232 -8.35 4.37 -11.46
C SER A 232 -7.08 3.68 -10.96
N HIS A 233 -7.25 2.78 -9.98
CA HIS A 233 -6.18 1.93 -9.49
C HIS A 233 -6.44 0.49 -9.93
N PRO A 234 -5.94 0.08 -11.11
CA PRO A 234 -6.16 -1.27 -11.63
C PRO A 234 -5.50 -2.32 -10.74
N VAL A 235 -6.06 -3.52 -10.75
CA VAL A 235 -5.47 -4.65 -10.04
C VAL A 235 -4.14 -5.02 -10.69
N LEU A 236 -3.08 -5.10 -9.89
CA LEU A 236 -1.74 -5.46 -10.35
C LEU A 236 -1.42 -6.91 -10.00
N THR A 237 -0.76 -7.62 -10.90
CA THR A 237 -0.35 -9.01 -10.74
C THR A 237 1.04 -9.28 -11.29
N GLU A 238 1.71 -10.24 -10.71
CA GLU A 238 2.91 -10.90 -11.26
C GLU A 238 2.54 -12.12 -12.10
N LYS A 239 3.53 -12.76 -12.72
CA LYS A 239 3.33 -14.00 -13.47
C LYS A 239 2.71 -15.08 -12.58
N LYS A 240 1.93 -15.96 -13.20
CA LYS A 240 1.32 -17.10 -12.51
C LYS A 240 2.41 -17.99 -11.87
N GLY A 241 2.27 -18.25 -10.58
CA GLY A 241 3.23 -19.04 -9.80
C GLY A 241 4.19 -18.21 -8.97
N ASP A 242 4.34 -16.92 -9.25
CA ASP A 242 5.12 -16.03 -8.42
C ASP A 242 4.37 -15.65 -7.14
N ILE A 243 5.12 -15.55 -6.06
CA ILE A 243 4.62 -15.21 -4.72
C ILE A 243 5.03 -13.77 -4.43
N VAL A 244 4.10 -13.00 -3.86
CA VAL A 244 4.31 -11.59 -3.53
C VAL A 244 4.03 -11.39 -2.05
N ALA A 245 4.94 -10.69 -1.35
CA ALA A 245 4.76 -10.22 0.01
C ALA A 245 4.73 -8.69 0.06
N HIS A 246 3.92 -8.14 0.95
CA HIS A 246 3.67 -6.72 1.10
C HIS A 246 3.68 -6.34 2.58
N PHE A 247 4.50 -5.36 2.92
CA PHE A 247 4.51 -4.72 4.23
C PHE A 247 4.50 -3.20 4.07
N LYS A 248 3.63 -2.55 4.83
CA LYS A 248 3.48 -1.10 4.85
C LYS A 248 3.35 -0.61 6.28
N TYR A 249 4.03 0.48 6.60
CA TYR A 249 4.02 1.10 7.91
C TYR A 249 3.81 2.62 7.79
N THR A 250 3.04 3.19 8.70
CA THR A 250 3.02 4.64 8.88
C THR A 250 4.04 5.02 9.93
N VAL A 251 4.99 5.88 9.56
CA VAL A 251 6.12 6.26 10.39
C VAL A 251 6.31 7.78 10.40
N ALA A 252 6.54 8.36 11.58
CA ALA A 252 6.96 9.74 11.75
C ALA A 252 8.48 9.83 11.93
N VAL A 253 9.09 10.81 11.29
CA VAL A 253 10.51 11.15 11.42
C VAL A 253 10.66 12.17 12.54
N ARG A 254 11.40 11.83 13.60
CA ARG A 254 11.65 12.70 14.74
C ARG A 254 13.16 12.91 14.94
N ASN A 255 13.54 13.93 15.72
CA ASN A 255 14.94 14.17 16.07
C ASN A 255 15.55 13.01 16.86
N GLU A 256 14.75 12.34 17.69
CA GLU A 256 15.11 11.19 18.51
C GLU A 256 15.23 9.89 17.69
N GLY A 257 14.73 9.90 16.46
CA GLY A 257 14.65 8.76 15.55
C GLY A 257 13.24 8.52 15.02
N PRO A 258 13.10 7.53 14.13
CA PRO A 258 11.80 7.18 13.56
C PRO A 258 10.84 6.66 14.64
N PHE A 259 9.56 6.95 14.48
CA PHE A 259 8.49 6.50 15.36
C PHE A 259 7.38 5.85 14.55
N ILE A 260 7.12 4.58 14.79
CA ILE A 260 6.06 3.83 14.11
C ILE A 260 4.70 4.26 14.69
N ILE A 261 3.89 4.94 13.87
CA ILE A 261 2.53 5.36 14.23
C ILE A 261 1.56 4.20 14.06
N ALA A 262 1.69 3.46 12.96
CA ALA A 262 0.87 2.31 12.65
C ALA A 262 1.67 1.26 11.89
N GLY A 263 1.52 0.03 12.30
CA GLY A 263 2.21 -1.14 11.76
C GLY A 263 1.88 -2.36 12.60
N GLY A 264 2.63 -3.42 12.45
CA GLY A 264 2.48 -4.61 13.28
C GLY A 264 3.71 -5.49 13.20
N LEU A 265 3.97 -6.20 14.25
CA LEU A 265 5.06 -7.18 14.31
C LEU A 265 4.62 -8.50 13.70
N VAL A 266 5.53 -9.14 13.00
CA VAL A 266 5.38 -10.52 12.52
C VAL A 266 6.19 -11.43 13.44
N ASP A 267 5.60 -12.54 13.85
CA ASP A 267 6.32 -13.60 14.55
C ASP A 267 7.27 -14.30 13.54
N THR A 268 8.44 -13.72 13.35
CA THR A 268 9.45 -14.25 12.42
C THR A 268 10.04 -15.58 12.88
N THR A 269 9.82 -16.00 14.13
CA THR A 269 10.33 -17.29 14.64
C THR A 269 9.66 -18.49 13.94
N LYS A 270 8.46 -18.28 13.39
CA LYS A 270 7.69 -19.26 12.63
C LYS A 270 7.98 -19.24 11.13
N ILE A 271 8.84 -18.33 10.65
CA ILE A 271 9.16 -18.20 9.23
C ILE A 271 10.62 -18.62 9.05
N LYS A 272 10.85 -19.75 8.38
CA LYS A 272 12.16 -20.37 8.22
C LYS A 272 12.65 -20.26 6.78
N SER A 273 13.64 -19.43 6.54
CA SER A 273 14.36 -19.32 5.27
C SER A 273 15.74 -19.99 5.38
N GLU A 274 16.23 -20.52 4.27
CA GLU A 274 17.61 -20.98 4.13
C GLU A 274 18.60 -19.81 4.00
N PHE A 275 18.09 -18.60 3.68
CA PHE A 275 18.88 -17.40 3.53
C PHE A 275 18.92 -16.62 4.83
N THR A 276 20.10 -16.06 5.13
CA THR A 276 20.32 -15.17 6.27
C THR A 276 21.07 -13.94 5.81
N ILE A 277 20.71 -12.79 6.35
CA ILE A 277 21.37 -11.52 6.03
C ILE A 277 22.83 -11.60 6.49
N GLN A 278 23.77 -11.43 5.56
CA GLN A 278 25.22 -11.47 5.82
C GLN A 278 25.83 -10.07 5.86
N ASP A 279 25.20 -9.08 5.24
CA ASP A 279 25.65 -7.70 5.24
C ASP A 279 25.66 -7.12 6.66
N GLU A 280 26.84 -6.74 7.15
CA GLU A 280 27.03 -6.27 8.53
C GLU A 280 26.35 -4.91 8.79
N ALA A 281 26.24 -4.07 7.77
CA ALA A 281 25.56 -2.79 7.92
C ALA A 281 24.05 -3.01 8.10
N ILE A 282 23.45 -3.91 7.32
CA ILE A 282 22.03 -4.28 7.48
C ILE A 282 21.78 -4.99 8.80
N LYS A 283 22.67 -5.92 9.24
CA LYS A 283 22.55 -6.55 10.57
C LYS A 283 22.55 -5.53 11.69
N THR A 284 23.53 -4.63 11.66
CA THR A 284 23.66 -3.54 12.65
C THR A 284 22.43 -2.65 12.66
N LEU A 285 21.91 -2.34 11.47
CA LEU A 285 20.71 -1.53 11.32
C LEU A 285 19.47 -2.23 11.91
N LEU A 286 19.25 -3.49 11.57
CA LEU A 286 18.12 -4.28 12.07
C LEU A 286 18.17 -4.55 13.59
N ALA A 287 19.37 -4.54 14.19
CA ALA A 287 19.55 -4.69 15.64
C ALA A 287 19.18 -3.42 16.44
N GLN A 288 19.03 -2.27 15.79
CA GLN A 288 18.64 -1.03 16.46
C GLN A 288 17.17 -1.10 16.91
N ASN A 289 16.89 -0.60 18.11
CA ASN A 289 15.51 -0.41 18.55
C ASN A 289 14.83 0.71 17.74
N ILE A 290 13.53 0.60 17.61
CA ILE A 290 12.70 1.62 17.00
C ILE A 290 11.47 1.83 17.91
N ASP A 291 11.16 3.09 18.17
CA ASP A 291 9.98 3.44 18.97
C ASP A 291 8.70 3.22 18.15
N GLU A 292 7.70 2.66 18.79
CA GLU A 292 6.39 2.42 18.19
C GLU A 292 5.26 2.85 19.13
N TYR A 293 4.12 3.21 18.53
CA TYR A 293 2.90 3.45 19.26
C TYR A 293 2.30 2.10 19.67
N LEU A 294 2.29 1.83 20.98
CA LEU A 294 1.57 0.71 21.56
C LEU A 294 0.25 1.27 22.11
N PRO A 295 -0.91 0.93 21.51
CA PRO A 295 -2.17 1.29 22.12
C PRO A 295 -2.24 0.65 23.51
N ASN A 296 -2.60 1.43 24.52
CA ASN A 296 -2.80 0.92 25.87
C ASN A 296 -3.74 -0.28 25.82
N SER A 297 -3.22 -1.44 26.23
CA SER A 297 -3.95 -2.71 26.36
C SER A 297 -5.07 -2.60 27.40
#